data_29c92caf0bd1034a047b0ab7d540929b
#
_entry.id   29c92caf0bd1034a047b0ab7d540929b
#
_cell.length_a   1.000
_cell.length_b   1.000
_cell.length_c   1.000
_cell.angle_alpha   90.00
_cell.angle_beta   90.00
_cell.angle_gamma   90.00
#
_symmetry.space_group_name_H-M   'P 1'
#
loop_
_entity.id
_entity.type
_entity.pdbx_description
1 polymer ?
#
loop_
_entity_poly.entity_id
_entity_poly.type
_entity_poly.pdbx_seq_one_letter_code
_entity_poly.pdbx_strand_id
1 'polypeptide(L)'
;MCTAVCYGRFFGRNLDLEYGYQETVTVTPRNFPFHFRKMGTLERHYAMIGMATVAQGYPLYYEATNEHGLSMAGLNFPRNARYLPEQTGRDNVAPFEFIPWILGQCATVAQARSLLERLNLTDIPFSQTLPLSPLHWIIADQNTAIVAEPMADGLRIFDNPIGVLTNEPPFDFHMYHLANYMNLSVAQADNRFSDNLELKAYSNGMGAMGLPGDFSSASRFVRAAFVKLNSLGEDVAQFFHILSSVAMPRGSVRIGDRYEITRYSCCCDGIRGIYYYTTYQNSRITGIDMHQEDLEGAVPISYSLNAETQIFLQNQKEDGAKP
;
A
#
# COMPACT_ATOMS: atom_id res chain seq x y z
N MET A 1 -4.32 -3.44 -10.36
CA MET A 1 -4.88 -3.76 -9.01
C MET A 1 -3.85 -3.50 -7.93
N CYS A 2 -4.17 -3.66 -6.65
CA CYS A 2 -3.22 -3.35 -5.57
C CYS A 2 -3.63 -4.06 -4.28
N THR A 3 -2.65 -4.23 -3.37
CA THR A 3 -2.92 -4.70 -2.01
C THR A 3 -2.04 -3.91 -1.06
N ALA A 4 -2.60 -3.22 -0.07
CA ALA A 4 -1.88 -2.54 1.01
C ALA A 4 -2.06 -3.28 2.33
N VAL A 5 -1.04 -3.27 3.16
CA VAL A 5 -0.99 -3.98 4.45
C VAL A 5 -0.32 -3.10 5.50
N CYS A 6 -0.88 -3.11 6.72
CA CYS A 6 -0.26 -2.61 7.93
C CYS A 6 0.08 -3.80 8.83
N TYR A 7 1.30 -3.92 9.33
CA TYR A 7 1.71 -5.00 10.21
C TYR A 7 2.68 -4.49 11.27
N GLY A 8 2.18 -4.26 12.47
CA GLY A 8 2.92 -3.59 13.52
C GLY A 8 3.39 -2.20 13.07
N ARG A 9 4.70 -1.94 13.17
CA ARG A 9 5.31 -0.69 12.71
C ARG A 9 5.51 -0.60 11.19
N PHE A 10 5.23 -1.67 10.46
CA PHE A 10 5.43 -1.74 9.02
C PHE A 10 4.17 -1.41 8.24
N PHE A 11 4.34 -0.62 7.19
CA PHE A 11 3.31 -0.30 6.21
C PHE A 11 3.85 -0.47 4.80
N GLY A 12 3.08 -1.04 3.90
CA GLY A 12 3.50 -1.16 2.51
C GLY A 12 2.44 -1.80 1.62
N ARG A 13 2.84 -2.06 0.37
CA ARG A 13 1.90 -2.56 -0.63
C ARG A 13 2.56 -3.37 -1.74
N ASN A 14 1.73 -4.10 -2.49
CA ASN A 14 1.97 -4.47 -3.87
C ASN A 14 1.32 -3.44 -4.79
N LEU A 15 2.07 -2.90 -5.75
CA LEU A 15 1.52 -2.17 -6.88
C LEU A 15 1.39 -3.13 -8.07
N ASP A 16 0.14 -3.47 -8.41
CA ASP A 16 -0.16 -4.39 -9.51
C ASP A 16 -0.69 -3.58 -10.70
N LEU A 17 0.10 -3.49 -11.77
CA LEU A 17 -0.21 -2.75 -12.99
C LEU A 17 0.40 -3.44 -14.22
N GLU A 18 -0.18 -3.18 -15.40
CA GLU A 18 0.33 -3.65 -16.68
C GLU A 18 1.50 -2.82 -17.23
N TYR A 19 1.72 -1.61 -16.72
CA TYR A 19 2.83 -0.71 -17.08
C TYR A 19 3.29 0.11 -15.88
N GLY A 20 4.48 0.73 -15.96
CA GLY A 20 5.01 1.64 -14.95
C GLY A 20 4.97 3.09 -15.42
N TYR A 21 5.05 4.01 -14.46
CA TYR A 21 5.04 5.46 -14.68
C TYR A 21 6.39 6.11 -14.33
N GLN A 22 7.49 5.36 -14.39
CA GLN A 22 8.82 5.81 -13.97
C GLN A 22 8.87 6.12 -12.47
N GLU A 23 8.36 5.19 -11.69
CA GLU A 23 8.30 5.30 -10.24
C GLU A 23 9.70 5.44 -9.64
N THR A 24 9.82 6.29 -8.62
CA THR A 24 11.03 6.50 -7.83
C THR A 24 10.69 6.46 -6.35
N VAL A 25 11.60 5.98 -5.52
CA VAL A 25 11.50 6.24 -4.07
C VAL A 25 11.90 7.69 -3.85
N THR A 26 10.99 8.47 -3.31
CA THR A 26 11.17 9.92 -3.16
C THR A 26 11.07 10.31 -1.69
N VAL A 27 12.08 11.03 -1.21
CA VAL A 27 12.08 11.72 0.08
C VAL A 27 11.69 13.17 -0.17
N THR A 28 10.62 13.65 0.46
CA THR A 28 10.24 15.06 0.44
C THR A 28 10.58 15.68 1.79
N PRO A 29 11.56 16.62 1.83
CA PRO A 29 12.01 17.25 3.06
C PRO A 29 11.01 18.30 3.55
N ARG A 30 11.14 18.75 4.80
CA ARG A 30 10.18 19.59 5.54
C ARG A 30 9.88 20.93 4.92
N ASN A 31 10.84 21.52 4.22
CA ASN A 31 10.71 22.87 3.63
C ASN A 31 10.44 22.83 2.12
N PHE A 32 10.08 21.69 1.54
CA PHE A 32 9.55 21.63 0.18
C PHE A 32 8.14 22.23 0.18
N PRO A 33 7.86 23.34 -0.57
CA PRO A 33 6.54 23.95 -0.55
C PRO A 33 5.54 23.12 -1.36
N PHE A 34 4.55 22.55 -0.71
CA PHE A 34 3.42 21.95 -1.41
C PHE A 34 2.42 23.04 -1.81
N HIS A 35 2.29 23.30 -3.09
CA HIS A 35 1.30 24.21 -3.67
C HIS A 35 0.02 23.41 -4.00
N PHE A 36 -0.99 23.51 -3.15
CA PHE A 36 -2.27 22.86 -3.36
C PHE A 36 -3.17 23.71 -4.27
N ARG A 37 -3.96 23.04 -5.12
CA ARG A 37 -4.84 23.71 -6.11
C ARG A 37 -5.83 24.69 -5.46
N LYS A 38 -6.35 24.35 -4.27
CA LYS A 38 -7.39 25.11 -3.59
C LYS A 38 -7.05 25.50 -2.14
N MET A 39 -6.04 24.91 -1.56
CA MET A 39 -5.70 25.07 -0.14
C MET A 39 -4.47 25.96 0.10
N GLY A 40 -4.02 26.68 -0.95
CA GLY A 40 -2.83 27.52 -0.83
C GLY A 40 -1.52 26.73 -0.77
N THR A 41 -0.56 27.22 -0.04
CA THR A 41 0.77 26.62 0.07
C THR A 41 1.04 26.16 1.49
N LEU A 42 1.52 24.93 1.63
CA LEU A 42 2.06 24.39 2.87
C LEU A 42 3.59 24.52 2.80
N GLU A 43 4.10 25.63 3.37
CA GLU A 43 5.53 25.99 3.30
C GLU A 43 6.42 25.06 4.13
N ARG A 44 5.88 24.51 5.22
CA ARG A 44 6.58 23.58 6.11
C ARG A 44 5.64 22.47 6.54
N HIS A 45 6.13 21.26 6.47
CA HIS A 45 5.37 20.06 6.77
C HIS A 45 6.27 18.96 7.35
N TYR A 46 5.73 17.82 7.75
CA TYR A 46 6.53 16.65 8.11
C TYR A 46 7.23 16.09 6.88
N ALA A 47 8.51 15.74 7.03
CA ALA A 47 9.23 15.01 5.98
C ALA A 47 8.56 13.67 5.72
N MET A 48 8.57 13.22 4.47
CA MET A 48 7.96 11.94 4.09
C MET A 48 8.78 11.20 3.05
N ILE A 49 8.68 9.87 3.06
CA ILE A 49 9.30 8.97 2.09
C ILE A 49 8.26 8.03 1.51
N GLY A 50 8.32 7.77 0.22
CA GLY A 50 7.40 6.83 -0.43
C GLY A 50 7.70 6.64 -1.91
N MET A 51 6.90 5.81 -2.57
CA MET A 51 6.96 5.65 -4.01
C MET A 51 6.16 6.75 -4.70
N ALA A 52 6.76 7.43 -5.64
CA ALA A 52 6.13 8.52 -6.39
C ALA A 52 6.56 8.54 -7.86
N THR A 53 5.74 9.14 -8.70
CA THR A 53 6.17 9.70 -9.97
C THR A 53 6.38 11.19 -9.79
N VAL A 54 7.61 11.69 -10.03
CA VAL A 54 7.88 13.11 -9.93
C VAL A 54 7.56 13.78 -11.27
N ALA A 55 6.50 14.58 -11.30
CA ALA A 55 6.04 15.29 -12.48
C ALA A 55 6.10 16.80 -12.25
N GLN A 56 6.80 17.54 -13.11
CA GLN A 56 6.98 18.99 -12.99
C GLN A 56 7.53 19.42 -11.61
N GLY A 57 8.40 18.59 -11.02
CA GLY A 57 8.95 18.82 -9.68
C GLY A 57 8.03 18.47 -8.51
N TYR A 58 6.81 18.02 -8.79
CA TYR A 58 5.83 17.62 -7.77
C TYR A 58 5.81 16.09 -7.59
N PRO A 59 5.96 15.56 -6.36
CA PRO A 59 5.91 14.11 -6.10
C PRO A 59 4.45 13.63 -6.04
N LEU A 60 4.04 12.87 -7.04
CA LEU A 60 2.75 12.21 -7.10
C LEU A 60 2.87 10.84 -6.41
N TYR A 61 2.59 10.79 -5.12
CA TYR A 61 2.75 9.60 -4.29
C TYR A 61 1.68 8.54 -4.56
N TYR A 62 2.12 7.29 -4.67
CA TYR A 62 1.25 6.09 -4.64
C TYR A 62 0.99 5.66 -3.20
N GLU A 63 2.03 5.68 -2.38
CA GLU A 63 2.04 5.57 -0.93
C GLU A 63 3.21 6.35 -0.37
N ALA A 64 3.08 6.77 0.88
CA ALA A 64 4.17 7.36 1.64
C ALA A 64 4.00 7.15 3.14
N THR A 65 5.09 7.34 3.87
CA THR A 65 5.16 7.37 5.34
C THR A 65 5.88 8.65 5.74
N ASN A 66 5.35 9.38 6.71
CA ASN A 66 6.03 10.56 7.24
C ASN A 66 6.97 10.20 8.40
N GLU A 67 7.77 11.17 8.82
CA GLU A 67 8.77 11.03 9.88
C GLU A 67 8.21 10.66 11.26
N HIS A 68 6.88 10.74 11.44
CA HIS A 68 6.18 10.30 12.65
C HIS A 68 5.59 8.89 12.52
N GLY A 69 5.78 8.23 11.37
CA GLY A 69 5.31 6.88 11.11
C GLY A 69 3.85 6.80 10.65
N LEU A 70 3.17 7.94 10.43
CA LEU A 70 1.87 7.91 9.76
C LEU A 70 2.08 7.57 8.28
N SER A 71 1.34 6.59 7.81
CA SER A 71 1.45 6.04 6.46
C SER A 71 0.14 6.12 5.71
N MET A 72 0.19 6.28 4.38
CA MET A 72 -0.99 6.34 3.54
C MET A 72 -0.69 5.74 2.16
N ALA A 73 -1.67 5.02 1.60
CA ALA A 73 -1.60 4.50 0.23
C ALA A 73 -2.92 4.69 -0.51
N GLY A 74 -2.84 5.08 -1.80
CA GLY A 74 -3.98 5.12 -2.71
C GLY A 74 -4.05 3.85 -3.56
N LEU A 75 -5.22 3.23 -3.66
CA LEU A 75 -5.47 2.02 -4.41
C LEU A 75 -6.61 2.25 -5.43
N ASN A 76 -6.54 1.56 -6.55
CA ASN A 76 -7.51 1.73 -7.63
C ASN A 76 -8.93 1.31 -7.22
N PHE A 77 -9.92 2.20 -7.45
CA PHE A 77 -11.32 2.06 -7.04
C PHE A 77 -12.29 2.57 -8.10
N PRO A 78 -12.19 2.11 -9.37
CA PRO A 78 -12.75 2.79 -10.53
C PRO A 78 -14.28 2.76 -10.62
N ARG A 79 -14.95 1.80 -10.00
CA ARG A 79 -16.41 1.69 -10.10
C ARG A 79 -17.14 2.58 -9.11
N ASN A 80 -16.53 2.85 -7.96
CA ASN A 80 -17.17 3.56 -6.86
C ASN A 80 -16.58 4.95 -6.58
N ALA A 81 -15.29 5.19 -6.85
CA ALA A 81 -14.68 6.49 -6.59
C ALA A 81 -15.44 7.62 -7.33
N ARG A 82 -15.86 8.63 -6.57
CA ARG A 82 -16.48 9.84 -7.06
C ARG A 82 -15.86 11.05 -6.38
N TYR A 83 -15.33 11.95 -7.19
CA TYR A 83 -14.82 13.23 -6.75
C TYR A 83 -15.85 14.30 -7.01
N LEU A 84 -15.98 15.24 -6.11
CA LEU A 84 -17.05 16.23 -6.14
C LEU A 84 -16.49 17.60 -6.59
N PRO A 85 -17.30 18.48 -7.15
CA PRO A 85 -16.91 19.87 -7.36
C PRO A 85 -16.50 20.54 -6.05
N GLU A 86 -15.78 21.66 -6.17
CA GLU A 86 -15.39 22.50 -5.03
C GLU A 86 -16.61 22.86 -4.16
N GLN A 87 -16.46 22.73 -2.85
CA GLN A 87 -17.51 23.01 -1.86
C GLN A 87 -17.07 24.14 -0.92
N THR A 88 -17.93 25.15 -0.78
CA THR A 88 -17.69 26.27 0.16
C THR A 88 -17.64 25.77 1.60
N GLY A 89 -16.64 26.21 2.36
CA GLY A 89 -16.47 25.85 3.77
C GLY A 89 -15.88 24.46 4.01
N ARG A 90 -15.41 23.78 2.96
CA ARG A 90 -14.68 22.53 3.04
C ARG A 90 -13.21 22.70 2.65
N ASP A 91 -12.39 21.81 3.14
CA ASP A 91 -11.00 21.67 2.69
C ASP A 91 -10.99 20.96 1.34
N ASN A 92 -10.87 21.74 0.25
CA ASN A 92 -10.96 21.25 -1.13
C ASN A 92 -9.59 20.77 -1.62
N VAL A 93 -9.37 19.45 -1.64
CA VAL A 93 -8.08 18.82 -1.96
C VAL A 93 -8.23 17.96 -3.20
N ALA A 94 -7.31 18.09 -4.15
CA ALA A 94 -7.31 17.20 -5.32
C ALA A 94 -6.79 15.80 -4.94
N PRO A 95 -7.22 14.71 -5.60
CA PRO A 95 -6.83 13.36 -5.23
C PRO A 95 -5.31 13.13 -5.21
N PHE A 96 -4.57 13.76 -6.13
CA PHE A 96 -3.11 13.65 -6.18
C PHE A 96 -2.39 14.41 -5.03
N GLU A 97 -3.08 15.36 -4.39
CA GLU A 97 -2.61 16.14 -3.25
C GLU A 97 -2.93 15.45 -1.90
N PHE A 98 -3.77 14.44 -1.91
CA PHE A 98 -4.37 13.92 -0.68
C PHE A 98 -3.33 13.27 0.26
N ILE A 99 -2.38 12.50 -0.29
CA ILE A 99 -1.29 11.92 0.50
C ILE A 99 -0.44 13.01 1.16
N PRO A 100 0.14 13.98 0.43
CA PRO A 100 0.91 15.04 1.06
C PRO A 100 0.07 15.96 1.96
N TRP A 101 -1.23 16.16 1.67
CA TRP A 101 -2.13 16.94 2.53
C TRP A 101 -2.29 16.32 3.92
N ILE A 102 -2.48 15.00 4.00
CA ILE A 102 -2.62 14.29 5.27
C ILE A 102 -1.26 14.13 5.95
N LEU A 103 -0.29 13.56 5.25
CA LEU A 103 1.00 13.20 5.86
C LEU A 103 1.85 14.42 6.23
N GLY A 104 1.65 15.54 5.55
CA GLY A 104 2.35 16.79 5.87
C GLY A 104 1.91 17.43 7.18
N GLN A 105 0.71 17.14 7.66
CA GLN A 105 0.09 17.83 8.79
C GLN A 105 -0.26 16.92 9.97
N CYS A 106 -0.38 15.62 9.76
CA CYS A 106 -0.84 14.66 10.75
C CYS A 106 0.28 13.72 11.17
N ALA A 107 0.42 13.47 12.47
CA ALA A 107 1.36 12.49 13.02
C ALA A 107 0.66 11.17 13.39
N THR A 108 -0.67 11.15 13.46
CA THR A 108 -1.46 9.99 13.89
C THR A 108 -2.74 9.84 13.07
N VAL A 109 -3.29 8.61 13.05
CA VAL A 109 -4.61 8.34 12.44
C VAL A 109 -5.71 9.18 13.08
N ALA A 110 -5.66 9.46 14.38
CA ALA A 110 -6.64 10.30 15.07
C ALA A 110 -6.64 11.74 14.52
N GLN A 111 -5.46 12.33 14.30
CA GLN A 111 -5.34 13.66 13.67
C GLN A 111 -5.82 13.63 12.22
N ALA A 112 -5.45 12.61 11.45
CA ALA A 112 -5.94 12.43 10.08
C ALA A 112 -7.46 12.35 10.04
N ARG A 113 -8.11 11.59 10.93
CA ARG A 113 -9.58 11.48 11.02
C ARG A 113 -10.23 12.84 11.23
N SER A 114 -9.70 13.67 12.15
CA SER A 114 -10.23 15.02 12.39
C SER A 114 -10.12 15.92 11.15
N LEU A 115 -9.06 15.76 10.36
CA LEU A 115 -8.88 16.50 9.12
C LEU A 115 -9.87 16.03 8.04
N LEU A 116 -10.16 14.73 7.98
CA LEU A 116 -11.10 14.13 7.03
C LEU A 116 -12.55 14.59 7.22
N GLU A 117 -12.96 15.01 8.41
CA GLU A 117 -14.31 15.51 8.68
C GLU A 117 -14.68 16.73 7.83
N ARG A 118 -13.69 17.56 7.47
CA ARG A 118 -13.87 18.77 6.67
C ARG A 118 -13.48 18.60 5.22
N LEU A 119 -12.91 17.45 4.85
CA LEU A 119 -12.35 17.22 3.54
C LEU A 119 -13.43 17.12 2.46
N ASN A 120 -13.14 17.69 1.31
CA ASN A 120 -13.80 17.44 0.03
C ASN A 120 -12.73 17.08 -1.00
N LEU A 121 -12.78 15.87 -1.53
CA LEU A 121 -11.91 15.45 -2.64
C LEU A 121 -12.51 15.97 -3.96
N THR A 122 -11.76 16.87 -4.61
CA THR A 122 -12.22 17.58 -5.80
C THR A 122 -11.94 16.80 -7.08
N ASP A 123 -12.68 17.11 -8.13
CA ASP A 123 -12.54 16.56 -9.48
C ASP A 123 -11.43 17.26 -10.30
N ILE A 124 -10.41 17.78 -9.65
CA ILE A 124 -9.31 18.51 -10.29
C ILE A 124 -8.16 17.54 -10.60
N PRO A 125 -7.81 17.32 -11.89
CA PRO A 125 -6.69 16.48 -12.28
C PRO A 125 -5.36 17.21 -12.07
N PHE A 126 -4.26 16.45 -12.03
CA PHE A 126 -2.92 17.05 -12.02
C PHE A 126 -2.65 17.82 -13.31
N SER A 127 -2.90 17.20 -14.45
CA SER A 127 -2.78 17.82 -15.78
C SER A 127 -3.70 17.11 -16.80
N GLN A 128 -3.74 17.61 -18.02
CA GLN A 128 -4.47 16.94 -19.11
C GLN A 128 -3.87 15.56 -19.47
N THR A 129 -2.55 15.40 -19.32
CA THR A 129 -1.84 14.14 -19.60
C THR A 129 -1.79 13.19 -18.41
N LEU A 130 -2.06 13.68 -17.21
CA LEU A 130 -2.20 12.90 -15.97
C LEU A 130 -3.59 13.17 -15.39
N PRO A 131 -4.61 12.47 -15.91
CA PRO A 131 -6.00 12.65 -15.50
C PRO A 131 -6.25 12.12 -14.08
N LEU A 132 -7.46 12.31 -13.59
CA LEU A 132 -7.91 11.77 -12.31
C LEU A 132 -7.77 10.24 -12.26
N SER A 133 -7.11 9.76 -11.23
CA SER A 133 -7.09 8.34 -10.88
C SER A 133 -8.22 8.06 -9.89
N PRO A 134 -9.14 7.12 -10.18
CA PRO A 134 -10.21 6.76 -9.26
C PRO A 134 -9.62 5.89 -8.12
N LEU A 135 -9.46 6.48 -6.94
CA LEU A 135 -8.77 5.86 -5.82
C LEU A 135 -9.66 5.82 -4.56
N HIS A 136 -9.32 4.89 -3.67
CA HIS A 136 -9.62 4.91 -2.25
C HIS A 136 -8.31 4.74 -1.46
N TRP A 137 -8.32 5.05 -0.17
CA TRP A 137 -7.07 5.12 0.59
C TRP A 137 -7.15 4.37 1.91
N ILE A 138 -6.01 3.80 2.30
CA ILE A 138 -5.74 3.35 3.66
C ILE A 138 -4.78 4.35 4.31
N ILE A 139 -5.08 4.73 5.54
CA ILE A 139 -4.26 5.60 6.39
C ILE A 139 -4.00 4.83 7.68
N ALA A 140 -2.74 4.70 8.08
CA ALA A 140 -2.37 3.88 9.21
C ALA A 140 -1.19 4.46 10.00
N ASP A 141 -1.23 4.27 11.30
CA ASP A 141 -0.08 4.35 12.19
C ASP A 141 0.21 2.98 12.82
N GLN A 142 1.15 2.90 13.75
CA GLN A 142 1.49 1.62 14.40
C GLN A 142 0.33 0.97 15.18
N ASN A 143 -0.71 1.73 15.54
CA ASN A 143 -1.78 1.27 16.44
C ASN A 143 -3.09 1.00 15.71
N THR A 144 -3.41 1.80 14.69
CA THR A 144 -4.71 1.79 14.04
C THR A 144 -4.60 2.03 12.54
N ALA A 145 -5.62 1.62 11.81
CA ALA A 145 -5.80 1.95 10.40
C ALA A 145 -7.25 2.35 10.12
N ILE A 146 -7.41 3.23 9.14
CA ILE A 146 -8.72 3.62 8.59
C ILE A 146 -8.69 3.53 7.08
N VAL A 147 -9.87 3.39 6.48
CA VAL A 147 -10.08 3.47 5.04
C VAL A 147 -10.91 4.69 4.71
N ALA A 148 -10.50 5.44 3.69
CA ALA A 148 -11.23 6.59 3.16
C ALA A 148 -11.68 6.30 1.72
N GLU A 149 -12.99 6.26 1.48
CA GLU A 149 -13.61 5.95 0.19
C GLU A 149 -14.48 7.12 -0.29
N PRO A 150 -14.10 7.81 -1.38
CA PRO A 150 -14.92 8.85 -1.98
C PRO A 150 -16.06 8.20 -2.77
N MET A 151 -17.23 8.24 -2.21
CA MET A 151 -18.45 7.66 -2.78
C MET A 151 -19.36 8.73 -3.36
N ALA A 152 -20.41 8.33 -4.07
CA ALA A 152 -21.37 9.26 -4.66
C ALA A 152 -22.11 10.13 -3.62
N ASP A 153 -22.23 9.65 -2.40
CA ASP A 153 -22.85 10.34 -1.26
C ASP A 153 -21.85 11.06 -0.35
N GLY A 154 -20.58 11.11 -0.72
CA GLY A 154 -19.50 11.78 0.02
C GLY A 154 -18.36 10.85 0.39
N LEU A 155 -17.44 11.38 1.22
CA LEU A 155 -16.30 10.63 1.73
C LEU A 155 -16.75 9.72 2.89
N ARG A 156 -16.65 8.41 2.71
CA ARG A 156 -16.89 7.43 3.76
C ARG A 156 -15.59 7.04 4.44
N ILE A 157 -15.61 6.94 5.77
CA ILE A 157 -14.45 6.59 6.57
C ILE A 157 -14.81 5.37 7.41
N PHE A 158 -14.00 4.31 7.28
CA PHE A 158 -14.18 3.06 8.01
C PHE A 158 -12.99 2.81 8.94
N ASP A 159 -13.25 2.27 10.13
CA ASP A 159 -12.21 1.65 10.92
C ASP A 159 -11.76 0.36 10.24
N ASN A 160 -10.43 0.16 10.15
CA ASN A 160 -9.85 -1.01 9.52
C ASN A 160 -9.09 -1.87 10.53
N PRO A 161 -9.78 -2.74 11.28
CA PRO A 161 -9.14 -3.59 12.29
C PRO A 161 -8.25 -4.67 11.68
N ILE A 162 -8.43 -4.96 10.40
CA ILE A 162 -7.64 -5.96 9.67
C ILE A 162 -6.31 -5.39 9.19
N GLY A 163 -6.26 -4.07 8.90
CA GLY A 163 -5.07 -3.41 8.36
C GLY A 163 -4.70 -3.90 6.95
N VAL A 164 -5.69 -4.28 6.14
CA VAL A 164 -5.56 -4.66 4.73
C VAL A 164 -6.52 -3.84 3.90
N LEU A 165 -6.10 -3.39 2.73
CA LEU A 165 -6.97 -2.82 1.71
C LEU A 165 -6.57 -3.39 0.35
N THR A 166 -7.57 -3.70 -0.49
CA THR A 166 -7.37 -4.13 -1.88
C THR A 166 -8.02 -3.14 -2.85
N ASN A 167 -8.96 -3.56 -3.66
CA ASN A 167 -9.65 -2.72 -4.61
C ASN A 167 -11.17 -2.89 -4.43
N GLU A 168 -11.95 -2.78 -5.53
CA GLU A 168 -13.38 -3.11 -5.54
C GLU A 168 -13.70 -4.51 -4.94
N PRO A 169 -14.82 -4.70 -4.28
CA PRO A 169 -15.88 -3.75 -3.92
C PRO A 169 -15.49 -2.82 -2.75
N PRO A 170 -16.40 -1.96 -2.24
CA PRO A 170 -16.15 -1.11 -1.07
C PRO A 170 -15.72 -1.90 0.17
N PHE A 171 -15.04 -1.24 1.09
CA PHE A 171 -14.39 -1.86 2.25
C PHE A 171 -15.37 -2.61 3.17
N ASP A 172 -16.57 -2.08 3.37
CA ASP A 172 -17.61 -2.73 4.19
C ASP A 172 -18.00 -4.10 3.62
N PHE A 173 -18.05 -4.25 2.29
CA PHE A 173 -18.24 -5.55 1.67
C PHE A 173 -17.09 -6.52 2.02
N HIS A 174 -15.84 -6.08 1.92
CA HIS A 174 -14.71 -6.94 2.26
C HIS A 174 -14.77 -7.43 3.70
N MET A 175 -15.12 -6.56 4.64
CA MET A 175 -15.29 -6.92 6.05
C MET A 175 -16.43 -7.93 6.24
N TYR A 176 -17.57 -7.70 5.60
CA TYR A 176 -18.70 -8.65 5.67
C TYR A 176 -18.36 -9.99 5.01
N HIS A 177 -17.64 -9.95 3.91
CA HIS A 177 -17.25 -11.15 3.14
C HIS A 177 -16.31 -12.10 3.92
N LEU A 178 -15.51 -11.59 4.85
CA LEU A 178 -14.65 -12.42 5.71
C LEU A 178 -15.43 -13.46 6.51
N ALA A 179 -16.71 -13.22 6.83
CA ALA A 179 -17.53 -14.18 7.55
C ALA A 179 -17.68 -15.53 6.83
N ASN A 180 -17.55 -15.55 5.50
CA ASN A 180 -17.58 -16.78 4.71
C ASN A 180 -16.36 -17.69 4.95
N TYR A 181 -15.33 -17.18 5.60
CA TYR A 181 -14.03 -17.84 5.81
C TYR A 181 -13.71 -18.11 7.28
N MET A 182 -14.71 -18.00 8.17
CA MET A 182 -14.54 -18.22 9.62
C MET A 182 -14.07 -19.64 9.98
N ASN A 183 -14.22 -20.60 9.05
CA ASN A 183 -13.76 -21.97 9.22
C ASN A 183 -12.24 -22.14 8.96
N LEU A 184 -11.57 -21.16 8.40
CA LEU A 184 -10.13 -21.24 8.11
C LEU A 184 -9.33 -21.24 9.42
N SER A 185 -8.30 -22.07 9.46
CA SER A 185 -7.42 -22.21 10.61
C SER A 185 -5.98 -22.52 10.15
N VAL A 186 -5.00 -22.08 10.93
CA VAL A 186 -3.60 -22.54 10.79
C VAL A 186 -3.38 -23.91 11.41
N ALA A 187 -4.28 -24.34 12.32
CA ALA A 187 -4.27 -25.67 12.89
C ALA A 187 -4.75 -26.70 11.87
N GLN A 188 -4.37 -27.94 12.07
CA GLN A 188 -4.87 -29.05 11.26
C GLN A 188 -6.38 -29.21 11.41
N ALA A 189 -7.06 -29.53 10.30
CA ALA A 189 -8.51 -29.73 10.31
C ALA A 189 -8.91 -30.96 11.11
N ASP A 190 -9.90 -30.82 11.98
CA ASP A 190 -10.61 -31.93 12.61
C ASP A 190 -11.67 -32.49 11.65
N ASN A 191 -11.95 -33.79 11.79
CA ASN A 191 -13.05 -34.38 11.05
C ASN A 191 -14.40 -33.89 11.61
N ARG A 192 -15.02 -32.93 10.92
CA ARG A 192 -16.40 -32.44 11.22
C ARG A 192 -17.39 -32.79 10.12
N PHE A 193 -16.98 -33.68 9.19
CA PHE A 193 -17.82 -34.06 8.06
C PHE A 193 -18.99 -34.95 8.48
N SER A 194 -18.70 -35.98 9.31
CA SER A 194 -19.70 -36.87 9.88
C SER A 194 -19.08 -37.70 11.01
N ASP A 195 -19.83 -37.92 12.07
CA ASP A 195 -19.43 -38.80 13.16
C ASP A 195 -19.34 -40.27 12.72
N ASN A 196 -20.04 -40.64 11.66
CA ASN A 196 -20.08 -42.00 11.12
C ASN A 196 -18.96 -42.32 10.11
N LEU A 197 -18.08 -41.34 9.81
CA LEU A 197 -17.01 -41.50 8.84
C LEU A 197 -15.69 -41.00 9.39
N GLU A 198 -14.74 -41.90 9.62
CA GLU A 198 -13.41 -41.55 10.07
C GLU A 198 -12.59 -41.02 8.88
N LEU A 199 -12.39 -39.72 8.80
CA LEU A 199 -11.52 -39.04 7.83
C LEU A 199 -10.25 -38.57 8.54
N LYS A 200 -9.11 -38.77 7.91
CA LYS A 200 -7.80 -38.33 8.40
C LYS A 200 -7.20 -37.32 7.45
N ALA A 201 -6.57 -36.31 8.01
CA ALA A 201 -5.80 -35.35 7.22
C ALA A 201 -4.65 -36.08 6.51
N TYR A 202 -4.50 -35.85 5.20
CA TYR A 202 -3.44 -36.47 4.38
C TYR A 202 -2.21 -35.59 4.20
N SER A 203 -2.28 -34.28 4.57
CA SER A 203 -1.14 -33.36 4.56
C SER A 203 -1.28 -32.26 5.61
N ASN A 204 -0.18 -31.57 5.92
CA ASN A 204 -0.21 -30.35 6.73
C ASN A 204 -0.88 -29.19 5.96
N GLY A 205 -1.42 -28.21 6.69
CA GLY A 205 -2.04 -27.03 6.12
C GLY A 205 -3.49 -27.19 5.70
N MET A 206 -4.11 -28.34 5.92
CA MET A 206 -5.51 -28.58 5.54
C MET A 206 -6.54 -27.75 6.32
N GLY A 207 -6.16 -27.13 7.44
CA GLY A 207 -7.02 -26.17 8.13
C GLY A 207 -7.32 -24.91 7.31
N ALA A 208 -6.47 -24.59 6.34
CA ALA A 208 -6.68 -23.48 5.41
C ALA A 208 -7.40 -23.88 4.10
N MET A 209 -7.99 -25.08 4.02
CA MET A 209 -8.78 -25.47 2.85
C MET A 209 -9.97 -24.53 2.63
N GLY A 210 -10.07 -23.97 1.43
CA GLY A 210 -11.04 -22.94 1.09
C GLY A 210 -10.45 -21.52 1.10
N LEU A 211 -9.20 -21.34 1.51
CA LEU A 211 -8.50 -20.06 1.33
C LEU A 211 -8.45 -19.73 -0.19
N PRO A 212 -9.01 -18.58 -0.64
CA PRO A 212 -9.14 -18.32 -2.06
C PRO A 212 -7.79 -18.08 -2.72
N GLY A 213 -7.55 -18.75 -3.86
CA GLY A 213 -6.28 -18.72 -4.58
C GLY A 213 -6.25 -17.79 -5.79
N ASP A 214 -7.40 -17.28 -6.25
CA ASP A 214 -7.48 -16.39 -7.40
C ASP A 214 -6.99 -14.96 -7.08
N PHE A 215 -6.82 -14.14 -8.14
CA PHE A 215 -6.27 -12.80 -8.04
C PHE A 215 -7.31 -11.68 -7.94
N SER A 216 -8.59 -12.00 -7.79
CA SER A 216 -9.62 -10.98 -7.57
C SER A 216 -9.36 -10.17 -6.28
N SER A 217 -9.89 -8.97 -6.23
CA SER A 217 -9.72 -8.08 -5.08
C SER A 217 -10.21 -8.73 -3.77
N ALA A 218 -11.40 -9.34 -3.79
CA ALA A 218 -11.97 -10.00 -2.63
C ALA A 218 -11.12 -11.20 -2.15
N SER A 219 -10.64 -12.02 -3.09
CA SER A 219 -9.77 -13.17 -2.76
C SER A 219 -8.42 -12.75 -2.20
N ARG A 220 -7.81 -11.69 -2.77
CA ARG A 220 -6.56 -11.13 -2.24
C ARG A 220 -6.76 -10.51 -0.86
N PHE A 221 -7.91 -9.85 -0.61
CA PHE A 221 -8.23 -9.31 0.72
C PHE A 221 -8.27 -10.43 1.76
N VAL A 222 -9.05 -11.50 1.51
CA VAL A 222 -9.17 -12.65 2.41
C VAL A 222 -7.80 -13.30 2.65
N ARG A 223 -7.04 -13.54 1.58
CA ARG A 223 -5.74 -14.21 1.67
C ARG A 223 -4.71 -13.36 2.43
N ALA A 224 -4.62 -12.06 2.12
CA ALA A 224 -3.74 -11.15 2.84
C ALA A 224 -4.14 -11.03 4.33
N ALA A 225 -5.43 -10.93 4.62
CA ALA A 225 -5.95 -10.90 5.98
C ALA A 225 -5.60 -12.17 6.75
N PHE A 226 -5.86 -13.35 6.18
CA PHE A 226 -5.57 -14.63 6.82
C PHE A 226 -4.06 -14.78 7.09
N VAL A 227 -3.22 -14.55 6.08
CA VAL A 227 -1.76 -14.67 6.23
C VAL A 227 -1.24 -13.66 7.26
N LYS A 228 -1.64 -12.40 7.16
CA LYS A 228 -1.20 -11.34 8.09
C LYS A 228 -1.60 -11.62 9.54
N LEU A 229 -2.87 -11.97 9.78
CA LEU A 229 -3.39 -12.17 11.14
C LEU A 229 -2.82 -13.41 11.83
N ASN A 230 -2.31 -14.37 11.07
CA ASN A 230 -1.68 -15.58 11.58
C ASN A 230 -0.15 -15.56 11.46
N SER A 231 0.44 -14.45 11.00
CA SER A 231 1.89 -14.29 10.92
C SER A 231 2.51 -14.12 12.31
N LEU A 232 3.71 -14.66 12.49
CA LEU A 232 4.51 -14.55 13.71
C LEU A 232 5.81 -13.80 13.40
N GLY A 233 6.26 -12.99 14.36
CA GLY A 233 7.44 -12.14 14.20
C GLY A 233 7.12 -10.85 13.44
N GLU A 234 7.80 -9.76 13.80
CA GLU A 234 7.60 -8.44 13.20
C GLU A 234 8.92 -7.96 12.62
N ASP A 235 9.21 -8.39 11.40
CA ASP A 235 10.41 -8.01 10.67
C ASP A 235 10.11 -7.78 9.18
N VAL A 236 11.09 -7.20 8.47
CA VAL A 236 10.98 -6.85 7.05
C VAL A 236 10.75 -8.09 6.18
N ALA A 237 11.42 -9.21 6.48
CA ALA A 237 11.28 -10.43 5.67
C ALA A 237 9.86 -11.00 5.80
N GLN A 238 9.32 -11.06 7.02
CA GLN A 238 7.94 -11.50 7.26
C GLN A 238 6.93 -10.60 6.53
N PHE A 239 7.15 -9.28 6.51
CA PHE A 239 6.28 -8.37 5.77
C PHE A 239 6.24 -8.68 4.27
N PHE A 240 7.42 -8.91 3.66
CA PHE A 240 7.47 -9.30 2.24
C PHE A 240 6.86 -10.68 1.99
N HIS A 241 6.92 -11.63 2.93
CA HIS A 241 6.21 -12.90 2.83
C HIS A 241 4.68 -12.71 2.84
N ILE A 242 4.15 -11.81 3.66
CA ILE A 242 2.71 -11.47 3.63
C ILE A 242 2.33 -10.94 2.25
N LEU A 243 3.06 -9.96 1.71
CA LEU A 243 2.81 -9.39 0.38
C LEU A 243 2.96 -10.42 -0.74
N SER A 244 3.94 -11.32 -0.64
CA SER A 244 4.18 -12.38 -1.63
C SER A 244 2.99 -13.33 -1.78
N SER A 245 2.19 -13.51 -0.71
CA SER A 245 1.00 -14.36 -0.73
C SER A 245 -0.07 -13.88 -1.72
N VAL A 246 -0.04 -12.60 -2.12
CA VAL A 246 -1.01 -11.94 -3.02
C VAL A 246 -0.34 -11.29 -4.24
N ALA A 247 0.95 -11.53 -4.46
CA ALA A 247 1.68 -11.01 -5.61
C ALA A 247 1.20 -11.63 -6.93
N MET A 248 1.20 -10.85 -8.00
CA MET A 248 0.73 -11.27 -9.32
C MET A 248 1.90 -11.60 -10.24
N PRO A 249 2.11 -12.88 -10.59
CA PRO A 249 3.09 -13.27 -11.57
C PRO A 249 2.60 -12.99 -12.99
N ARG A 250 3.55 -12.81 -13.93
CA ARG A 250 3.26 -12.56 -15.33
C ARG A 250 2.46 -13.72 -15.94
N GLY A 251 1.38 -13.38 -16.63
CA GLY A 251 0.50 -14.36 -17.29
C GLY A 251 -0.74 -14.74 -16.47
N SER A 252 -0.83 -14.35 -15.19
CA SER A 252 -1.94 -14.77 -14.33
C SER A 252 -3.17 -13.84 -14.40
N VAL A 253 -2.98 -12.56 -14.70
CA VAL A 253 -4.08 -11.58 -14.80
C VAL A 253 -3.97 -10.83 -16.11
N ARG A 254 -4.92 -11.04 -17.02
CA ARG A 254 -4.96 -10.41 -18.33
C ARG A 254 -5.91 -9.22 -18.36
N ILE A 255 -5.44 -8.08 -18.88
CA ILE A 255 -6.23 -6.87 -19.14
C ILE A 255 -6.03 -6.47 -20.60
N GLY A 256 -7.06 -6.70 -21.43
CA GLY A 256 -6.92 -6.53 -22.87
C GLY A 256 -5.80 -7.39 -23.43
N ASP A 257 -4.80 -6.78 -24.07
CA ASP A 257 -3.63 -7.45 -24.63
C ASP A 257 -2.41 -7.50 -23.70
N ARG A 258 -2.55 -6.98 -22.47
CA ARG A 258 -1.48 -6.90 -21.47
C ARG A 258 -1.75 -7.79 -20.26
N TYR A 259 -0.73 -7.94 -19.42
CA TYR A 259 -0.84 -8.65 -18.14
C TYR A 259 -0.51 -7.71 -17.00
N GLU A 260 -1.36 -7.68 -15.99
CA GLU A 260 -1.02 -7.12 -14.69
C GLU A 260 0.04 -7.97 -14.01
N ILE A 261 1.02 -7.32 -13.41
CA ILE A 261 2.05 -7.94 -12.58
C ILE A 261 2.28 -7.06 -11.34
N THR A 262 2.75 -7.65 -10.28
CA THR A 262 3.27 -6.87 -9.14
C THR A 262 4.55 -6.15 -9.57
N ARG A 263 4.43 -4.87 -9.94
CA ARG A 263 5.53 -4.03 -10.42
C ARG A 263 6.61 -3.87 -9.36
N TYR A 264 6.17 -3.59 -8.14
CA TYR A 264 6.99 -3.57 -6.95
C TYR A 264 6.17 -4.00 -5.74
N SER A 265 6.88 -4.50 -4.73
CA SER A 265 6.39 -4.63 -3.36
C SER A 265 7.20 -3.69 -2.48
N CYS A 266 6.56 -3.01 -1.54
CA CYS A 266 7.24 -2.11 -0.63
C CYS A 266 6.86 -2.36 0.82
N CYS A 267 7.75 -1.89 1.71
CA CYS A 267 7.60 -1.95 3.15
C CYS A 267 8.30 -0.74 3.77
N CYS A 268 7.59 0.11 4.47
CA CYS A 268 8.20 1.18 5.25
C CYS A 268 8.19 0.83 6.74
N ASP A 269 9.35 0.92 7.40
CA ASP A 269 9.47 0.89 8.86
C ASP A 269 9.16 2.30 9.38
N GLY A 270 7.94 2.50 9.87
CA GLY A 270 7.46 3.81 10.33
C GLY A 270 8.17 4.37 11.56
N ILE A 271 8.88 3.51 12.33
CA ILE A 271 9.69 3.97 13.47
C ILE A 271 11.08 4.42 13.01
N ARG A 272 11.68 3.69 12.06
CA ARG A 272 13.04 3.94 11.60
C ARG A 272 13.12 4.88 10.40
N GLY A 273 12.01 5.17 9.74
CA GLY A 273 11.98 5.97 8.52
C GLY A 273 12.71 5.30 7.34
N ILE A 274 12.75 3.97 7.28
CA ILE A 274 13.42 3.23 6.21
C ILE A 274 12.38 2.62 5.29
N TYR A 275 12.46 2.99 4.02
CA TYR A 275 11.62 2.46 2.96
C TYR A 275 12.32 1.32 2.23
N TYR A 276 11.77 0.13 2.27
CA TYR A 276 12.28 -1.08 1.60
C TYR A 276 11.41 -1.41 0.39
N TYR A 277 12.02 -1.91 -0.67
CA TYR A 277 11.28 -2.37 -1.84
C TYR A 277 11.96 -3.55 -2.55
N THR A 278 11.16 -4.27 -3.32
CA THR A 278 11.58 -5.21 -4.37
C THR A 278 10.87 -4.86 -5.66
N THR A 279 11.45 -5.22 -6.81
CA THR A 279 10.77 -5.07 -8.11
C THR A 279 10.45 -6.43 -8.70
N TYR A 280 9.63 -6.47 -9.74
CA TYR A 280 9.30 -7.74 -10.41
C TYR A 280 10.53 -8.51 -10.90
N GLN A 281 11.55 -7.83 -11.42
CA GLN A 281 12.78 -8.43 -11.93
C GLN A 281 13.84 -8.64 -10.84
N ASN A 282 13.78 -7.88 -9.75
CA ASN A 282 14.77 -7.93 -8.69
C ASN A 282 14.09 -8.19 -7.33
N SER A 283 14.19 -9.42 -6.87
CA SER A 283 13.65 -9.86 -5.57
C SER A 283 14.53 -9.47 -4.38
N ARG A 284 15.73 -8.89 -4.62
CA ARG A 284 16.60 -8.39 -3.55
C ARG A 284 15.96 -7.18 -2.89
N ILE A 285 15.80 -7.24 -1.57
CA ILE A 285 15.29 -6.11 -0.81
C ILE A 285 16.32 -4.97 -0.86
N THR A 286 15.89 -3.82 -1.35
CA THR A 286 16.65 -2.57 -1.38
C THR A 286 16.02 -1.60 -0.40
N GLY A 287 16.81 -0.87 0.37
CA GLY A 287 16.33 0.07 1.39
C GLY A 287 16.87 1.49 1.18
N ILE A 288 16.05 2.50 1.49
CA ILE A 288 16.43 3.91 1.56
C ILE A 288 16.02 4.43 2.94
N ASP A 289 16.98 4.97 3.67
CA ASP A 289 16.79 5.57 4.99
C ASP A 289 16.63 7.08 4.83
N MET A 290 15.42 7.60 5.11
CA MET A 290 15.14 9.03 4.96
C MET A 290 15.99 9.90 5.90
N HIS A 291 16.45 9.37 7.02
CA HIS A 291 17.28 10.11 7.98
C HIS A 291 18.73 10.27 7.56
N GLN A 292 19.14 9.62 6.46
CA GLN A 292 20.44 9.88 5.84
C GLN A 292 20.39 11.09 4.88
N GLU A 293 19.19 11.64 4.64
CA GLU A 293 18.97 12.77 3.74
C GLU A 293 18.84 14.10 4.51
N ASP A 294 19.02 15.20 3.79
CA ASP A 294 18.76 16.55 4.34
C ASP A 294 17.25 16.79 4.44
N LEU A 295 16.69 16.46 5.59
CA LEU A 295 15.26 16.65 5.86
C LEU A 295 14.86 18.13 6.07
N GLU A 296 15.80 19.06 6.19
CA GLU A 296 15.54 20.51 6.23
C GLU A 296 15.69 21.17 4.83
N GLY A 297 15.98 20.39 3.81
CA GLY A 297 16.03 20.86 2.42
C GLY A 297 14.68 21.33 1.88
N ALA A 298 14.69 21.89 0.68
CA ALA A 298 13.51 22.40 -0.03
C ALA A 298 13.28 21.70 -1.39
N VAL A 299 14.01 20.61 -1.67
CA VAL A 299 13.92 19.90 -2.95
C VAL A 299 13.75 18.41 -2.69
N PRO A 300 12.81 17.73 -3.35
CA PRO A 300 12.65 16.30 -3.22
C PRO A 300 13.89 15.55 -3.73
N ILE A 301 14.24 14.48 -3.04
CA ILE A 301 15.35 13.59 -3.39
C ILE A 301 14.77 12.29 -3.90
N SER A 302 15.11 11.89 -5.13
CA SER A 302 14.50 10.73 -5.79
C SER A 302 15.53 9.68 -6.17
N TYR A 303 15.22 8.43 -5.92
CA TYR A 303 16.03 7.25 -6.21
C TYR A 303 15.32 6.39 -7.25
N SER A 304 15.95 6.14 -8.39
CA SER A 304 15.46 5.21 -9.38
C SER A 304 15.41 3.79 -8.82
N LEU A 305 14.40 3.02 -9.20
CA LEU A 305 14.27 1.65 -8.76
C LEU A 305 15.38 0.77 -9.32
N ASN A 306 15.94 -0.08 -8.46
CA ASN A 306 16.87 -1.13 -8.87
C ASN A 306 16.07 -2.29 -9.50
N ALA A 307 15.83 -2.18 -10.81
CA ALA A 307 15.03 -3.14 -11.57
C ALA A 307 15.86 -4.21 -12.29
N GLU A 308 17.20 -4.14 -12.24
CA GLU A 308 18.05 -5.16 -12.85
C GLU A 308 18.09 -6.41 -12.00
N THR A 309 17.96 -7.57 -12.65
CA THR A 309 18.06 -8.87 -11.98
C THR A 309 19.44 -9.04 -11.36
N GLN A 310 19.48 -9.24 -10.06
CA GLN A 310 20.71 -9.48 -9.30
C GLN A 310 20.69 -10.90 -8.72
N ILE A 311 21.58 -11.75 -9.24
CA ILE A 311 21.74 -13.11 -8.75
C ILE A 311 23.10 -13.20 -8.06
N PHE A 312 23.09 -13.50 -6.76
CA PHE A 312 24.31 -13.79 -6.01
C PHE A 312 24.69 -15.26 -6.23
N LEU A 313 25.84 -15.49 -6.90
CA LEU A 313 26.39 -16.84 -7.06
C LEU A 313 27.33 -17.14 -5.89
N GLN A 314 26.86 -17.93 -4.94
CA GLN A 314 27.56 -18.23 -3.68
C GLN A 314 28.91 -18.92 -3.89
N ASN A 315 29.12 -19.57 -5.04
CA ASN A 315 30.35 -20.28 -5.38
C ASN A 315 31.31 -19.48 -6.28
N GLN A 316 31.02 -18.20 -6.55
CA GLN A 316 32.01 -17.32 -7.21
C GLN A 316 33.17 -17.10 -6.26
N LYS A 317 34.39 -17.46 -6.69
CA LYS A 317 35.61 -17.04 -5.99
C LYS A 317 35.73 -15.54 -6.18
N GLU A 318 35.90 -14.79 -5.09
CA GLU A 318 36.34 -13.40 -5.20
C GLU A 318 37.66 -13.38 -5.97
N ASP A 319 37.69 -12.65 -7.11
CA ASP A 319 38.91 -12.47 -7.89
C ASP A 319 39.93 -11.75 -7.00
N GLY A 320 40.85 -12.48 -6.40
CA GLY A 320 41.92 -11.90 -5.60
C GLY A 320 42.38 -12.66 -4.37
N ALA A 321 41.63 -13.64 -3.85
CA ALA A 321 42.15 -14.50 -2.79
C ALA A 321 43.03 -15.63 -3.41
N LYS A 322 44.33 -15.36 -3.61
CA LYS A 322 45.32 -16.42 -3.76
C LYS A 322 45.48 -17.17 -2.42
N PRO A 323 45.62 -18.51 -2.49
CA PRO A 323 45.81 -19.33 -1.29
C PRO A 323 47.07 -18.96 -0.51
#